data_5485590205964a0f881dd70c5f100f68
#
_entry.id   5485590205964a0f881dd70c5f100f68
#
_cell.length_a   1.000
_cell.length_b   1.000
_cell.length_c   1.000
_cell.angle_alpha   90.00
_cell.angle_beta   90.00
_cell.angle_gamma   90.00
#
_symmetry.space_group_name_H-M   'P 1'
#
loop_
_entity.id
_entity.type
_entity.pdbx_description
1 polymer ?
#
loop_
_entity_poly.entity_id
_entity_poly.type
_entity_poly.pdbx_seq_one_letter_code
_entity_poly.pdbx_strand_id
1 'polypeptide(L)'
;MIGPVALHGGGEFLRGDEPFLEALLAAAAPRADGRSIRVAVVPTAAARGQPDVAAANGVAAFERVAATNGRTVDAREVRVVGPTSAADHGLAAELAEADVIHLPGGDPDLIPTIMPGSAAWAAIAEAHAGGAVLAGASAGAMALASWTWTSGGGMGGLMVVRGFAVVPHAKRETWEATAARFVAWAPDGLGALGLAERTGVIEEPLGPDATHVGWRVVGPGEAFWMPAPGAETVSARSGERLETPVIPL
;
A
#
# COMPACT_ATOMS: atom_id res chain seq x y z
N MET A 1 -16.96 -8.40 -5.10
CA MET A 1 -16.51 -7.96 -3.76
C MET A 1 -15.23 -7.18 -3.96
N ILE A 2 -15.12 -5.98 -3.39
CA ILE A 2 -13.89 -5.16 -3.48
C ILE A 2 -12.77 -5.90 -2.75
N GLY A 3 -11.56 -5.88 -3.29
CA GLY A 3 -10.38 -6.49 -2.67
C GLY A 3 -9.90 -5.70 -1.44
N PRO A 4 -9.08 -6.29 -0.58
CA PRO A 4 -8.50 -5.56 0.54
C PRO A 4 -7.41 -4.60 0.10
N VAL A 5 -7.29 -3.49 0.81
CA VAL A 5 -6.14 -2.59 0.73
C VAL A 5 -5.08 -3.04 1.74
N ALA A 6 -3.80 -2.88 1.38
CA ALA A 6 -2.70 -3.12 2.28
C ALA A 6 -1.67 -1.97 2.22
N LEU A 7 -1.26 -1.49 3.38
CA LEU A 7 -0.35 -0.34 3.51
C LEU A 7 0.88 -0.77 4.31
N HIS A 8 2.07 -0.43 3.82
CA HIS A 8 3.34 -0.89 4.39
C HIS A 8 4.31 0.27 4.65
N GLY A 9 5.03 0.18 5.75
CA GLY A 9 5.87 1.28 6.24
C GLY A 9 7.23 1.44 5.55
N GLY A 10 7.59 0.57 4.62
CA GLY A 10 8.87 0.61 3.94
C GLY A 10 9.85 -0.46 4.43
N GLY A 11 11.03 -0.54 3.79
CA GLY A 11 11.93 -1.68 3.95
C GLY A 11 11.36 -2.95 3.32
N GLU A 12 10.48 -2.77 2.34
CA GLU A 12 9.81 -3.83 1.59
C GLU A 12 10.84 -4.71 0.84
N PHE A 13 10.47 -5.98 0.69
CA PHE A 13 11.27 -7.02 0.04
C PHE A 13 12.56 -7.42 0.76
N LEU A 14 12.91 -6.73 1.85
CA LEU A 14 14.05 -7.09 2.70
C LEU A 14 13.72 -8.28 3.60
N ARG A 15 14.77 -8.90 4.17
CA ARG A 15 14.59 -9.97 5.16
C ARG A 15 13.78 -9.47 6.36
N GLY A 16 12.75 -10.23 6.73
CA GLY A 16 11.80 -9.87 7.78
C GLY A 16 10.49 -9.28 7.28
N ASP A 17 10.36 -9.07 5.95
CA ASP A 17 9.13 -8.63 5.30
C ASP A 17 8.22 -9.80 4.87
N GLU A 18 8.72 -11.03 4.97
CA GLU A 18 8.03 -12.23 4.51
C GLU A 18 6.61 -12.38 5.07
N PRO A 19 6.31 -12.06 6.36
CA PRO A 19 4.95 -12.17 6.90
C PRO A 19 3.95 -11.25 6.20
N PHE A 20 4.36 -10.05 5.79
CA PHE A 20 3.48 -9.12 5.08
C PHE A 20 3.18 -9.62 3.67
N LEU A 21 4.20 -10.04 2.93
CA LEU A 21 4.03 -10.59 1.58
C LEU A 21 3.15 -11.86 1.60
N GLU A 22 3.35 -12.76 2.58
CA GLU A 22 2.48 -13.93 2.75
C GLU A 22 1.02 -13.53 3.03
N ALA A 23 0.79 -12.49 3.83
CA ALA A 23 -0.56 -12.00 4.09
C ALA A 23 -1.24 -11.48 2.81
N LEU A 24 -0.49 -10.82 1.90
CA LEU A 24 -1.01 -10.41 0.60
C LEU A 24 -1.38 -11.61 -0.27
N LEU A 25 -0.51 -12.63 -0.34
CA LEU A 25 -0.77 -13.84 -1.11
C LEU A 25 -1.96 -14.63 -0.53
N ALA A 26 -2.08 -14.71 0.79
CA ALA A 26 -3.20 -15.35 1.45
C ALA A 26 -4.53 -14.63 1.15
N ALA A 27 -4.53 -13.30 1.13
CA ALA A 27 -5.71 -12.51 0.81
C ALA A 27 -6.12 -12.62 -0.67
N ALA A 28 -5.17 -12.83 -1.57
CA ALA A 28 -5.41 -12.99 -3.01
C ALA A 28 -5.84 -14.42 -3.40
N ALA A 29 -5.55 -15.43 -2.57
CA ALA A 29 -5.80 -16.83 -2.88
C ALA A 29 -7.26 -17.16 -3.28
N PRO A 30 -8.30 -16.59 -2.63
CA PRO A 30 -9.69 -16.84 -3.03
C PRO A 30 -10.00 -16.37 -4.46
N ARG A 31 -9.44 -15.24 -4.89
CA ARG A 31 -9.59 -14.74 -6.25
C ARG A 31 -8.85 -15.61 -7.28
N ALA A 32 -7.70 -16.14 -6.91
CA ALA A 32 -6.92 -17.03 -7.77
C ALA A 32 -7.60 -18.38 -8.02
N ASP A 33 -8.50 -18.82 -7.14
CA ASP A 33 -9.31 -20.03 -7.28
C ASP A 33 -8.50 -21.27 -7.69
N GLY A 34 -7.38 -21.51 -7.01
CA GLY A 34 -6.49 -22.65 -7.23
C GLY A 34 -5.48 -22.52 -8.36
N ARG A 35 -5.54 -21.49 -9.21
CA ARG A 35 -4.47 -21.17 -10.16
C ARG A 35 -3.31 -20.44 -9.50
N SER A 36 -2.21 -20.23 -10.24
CA SER A 36 -1.12 -19.36 -9.80
C SER A 36 -1.64 -17.94 -9.51
N ILE A 37 -1.27 -17.36 -8.36
CA ILE A 37 -1.59 -15.98 -8.00
C ILE A 37 -0.77 -15.04 -8.89
N ARG A 38 -1.44 -14.17 -9.62
CA ARG A 38 -0.80 -13.17 -10.47
C ARG A 38 -0.45 -11.93 -9.66
N VAL A 39 0.84 -11.62 -9.59
CA VAL A 39 1.36 -10.46 -8.84
C VAL A 39 1.96 -9.46 -9.81
N ALA A 40 1.41 -8.24 -9.84
CA ALA A 40 1.96 -7.11 -10.57
C ALA A 40 2.76 -6.20 -9.62
N VAL A 41 4.09 -6.11 -9.84
CA VAL A 41 4.94 -5.14 -9.16
C VAL A 41 5.08 -3.91 -10.04
N VAL A 42 4.61 -2.75 -9.57
CA VAL A 42 4.46 -1.52 -10.37
C VAL A 42 5.39 -0.44 -9.85
N PRO A 43 6.61 -0.28 -10.39
CA PRO A 43 7.68 0.52 -9.78
C PRO A 43 7.59 2.02 -10.05
N THR A 44 6.38 2.60 -10.12
CA THR A 44 6.15 4.01 -10.48
C THR A 44 6.86 4.98 -9.53
N ALA A 45 6.84 4.75 -8.22
CA ALA A 45 7.53 5.63 -7.28
C ALA A 45 9.06 5.58 -7.42
N ALA A 46 9.61 4.49 -7.94
CA ALA A 46 11.05 4.33 -8.18
C ALA A 46 11.53 4.90 -9.52
N ALA A 47 10.66 5.50 -10.33
CA ALA A 47 10.96 5.87 -11.73
C ALA A 47 12.12 6.86 -11.89
N ARG A 48 12.39 7.73 -10.91
CA ARG A 48 13.56 8.65 -10.94
C ARG A 48 14.85 8.00 -10.43
N GLY A 49 14.76 6.79 -9.87
CA GLY A 49 15.89 6.06 -9.29
C GLY A 49 16.19 4.78 -10.06
N GLN A 50 15.86 3.65 -9.48
CA GLN A 50 16.16 2.32 -10.00
C GLN A 50 14.88 1.46 -10.11
N PRO A 51 13.95 1.78 -11.02
CA PRO A 51 12.68 1.06 -11.13
C PRO A 51 12.86 -0.42 -11.41
N ASP A 52 13.82 -0.80 -12.27
CA ASP A 52 14.10 -2.20 -12.61
C ASP A 52 14.56 -3.00 -11.38
N VAL A 53 15.38 -2.38 -10.52
CA VAL A 53 15.85 -3.02 -9.27
C VAL A 53 14.70 -3.17 -8.28
N ALA A 54 13.86 -2.15 -8.14
CA ALA A 54 12.70 -2.20 -7.25
C ALA A 54 11.72 -3.31 -7.70
N ALA A 55 11.45 -3.41 -9.00
CA ALA A 55 10.57 -4.43 -9.55
C ALA A 55 11.17 -5.83 -9.41
N ALA A 56 12.44 -6.02 -9.77
CA ALA A 56 13.12 -7.32 -9.68
C ALA A 56 13.18 -7.84 -8.22
N ASN A 57 13.45 -6.95 -7.27
CA ASN A 57 13.43 -7.29 -5.84
C ASN A 57 12.03 -7.75 -5.40
N GLY A 58 10.98 -7.06 -5.86
CA GLY A 58 9.60 -7.43 -5.56
C GLY A 58 9.22 -8.79 -6.14
N VAL A 59 9.49 -9.02 -7.42
CA VAL A 59 9.24 -10.30 -8.09
C VAL A 59 9.93 -11.43 -7.33
N ALA A 60 11.24 -11.30 -7.09
CA ALA A 60 12.01 -12.33 -6.38
C ALA A 60 11.52 -12.56 -4.94
N ALA A 61 11.04 -11.51 -4.25
CA ALA A 61 10.52 -11.63 -2.90
C ALA A 61 9.19 -12.41 -2.87
N PHE A 62 8.26 -12.11 -3.77
CA PHE A 62 6.99 -12.84 -3.88
C PHE A 62 7.21 -14.30 -4.27
N GLU A 63 8.08 -14.59 -5.24
CA GLU A 63 8.43 -15.96 -5.61
C GLU A 63 9.02 -16.75 -4.44
N ARG A 64 9.96 -16.16 -3.72
CA ARG A 64 10.58 -16.78 -2.54
C ARG A 64 9.57 -17.08 -1.43
N VAL A 65 8.70 -16.12 -1.11
CA VAL A 65 7.67 -16.30 -0.09
C VAL A 65 6.64 -17.35 -0.51
N ALA A 66 6.21 -17.33 -1.76
CA ALA A 66 5.28 -18.32 -2.29
C ALA A 66 5.85 -19.74 -2.20
N ALA A 67 7.12 -19.94 -2.63
CA ALA A 67 7.79 -21.23 -2.58
C ALA A 67 7.89 -21.75 -1.13
N THR A 68 8.19 -20.87 -0.17
CA THR A 68 8.31 -21.24 1.24
C THR A 68 6.97 -21.69 1.84
N ASN A 69 5.86 -21.13 1.38
CA ASN A 69 4.51 -21.40 1.88
C ASN A 69 3.69 -22.35 0.98
N GLY A 70 4.34 -23.02 0.03
CA GLY A 70 3.69 -24.00 -0.86
C GLY A 70 2.64 -23.40 -1.81
N ARG A 71 2.77 -22.10 -2.14
CA ARG A 71 1.92 -21.40 -3.10
C ARG A 71 2.61 -21.31 -4.46
N THR A 72 1.81 -21.18 -5.51
CA THR A 72 2.31 -20.84 -6.84
C THR A 72 1.96 -19.41 -7.19
N VAL A 73 2.95 -18.64 -7.66
CA VAL A 73 2.77 -17.27 -8.13
C VAL A 73 3.29 -17.11 -9.55
N ASP A 74 2.71 -16.15 -10.26
CA ASP A 74 3.22 -15.58 -11.51
C ASP A 74 3.45 -14.09 -11.20
N ALA A 75 4.65 -13.78 -10.70
CA ALA A 75 5.02 -12.42 -10.32
C ALA A 75 5.77 -11.74 -11.47
N ARG A 76 5.34 -10.52 -11.81
CA ARG A 76 5.90 -9.76 -12.94
C ARG A 76 6.06 -8.29 -12.60
N GLU A 77 7.06 -7.66 -13.21
CA GLU A 77 7.09 -6.21 -13.35
C GLU A 77 6.01 -5.76 -14.33
N VAL A 78 5.18 -4.80 -13.95
CA VAL A 78 4.37 -4.01 -14.88
C VAL A 78 4.92 -2.59 -14.89
N ARG A 79 5.70 -2.27 -15.92
CA ARG A 79 6.61 -1.13 -15.98
C ARG A 79 5.90 0.21 -16.24
N VAL A 80 5.11 0.68 -15.30
CA VAL A 80 4.51 2.02 -15.34
C VAL A 80 5.46 3.00 -14.64
N VAL A 81 6.26 3.74 -15.40
CA VAL A 81 7.31 4.65 -14.88
C VAL A 81 7.16 6.09 -15.35
N GLY A 82 6.10 6.43 -16.06
CA GLY A 82 5.82 7.79 -16.54
C GLY A 82 4.50 7.88 -17.28
N PRO A 83 4.09 9.09 -17.70
CA PRO A 83 2.78 9.30 -18.35
C PRO A 83 2.55 8.43 -19.58
N THR A 84 3.58 8.22 -20.41
CA THR A 84 3.48 7.39 -21.62
C THR A 84 3.18 5.93 -21.28
N SER A 85 3.90 5.33 -20.33
CA SER A 85 3.65 3.96 -19.89
C SER A 85 2.35 3.82 -19.08
N ALA A 86 1.94 4.88 -18.38
CA ALA A 86 0.65 4.88 -17.70
C ALA A 86 -0.56 4.92 -18.66
N ALA A 87 -0.37 5.45 -19.87
CA ALA A 87 -1.36 5.45 -20.94
C ALA A 87 -1.35 4.18 -21.80
N ASP A 88 -0.40 3.26 -21.61
CA ASP A 88 -0.25 2.03 -22.39
C ASP A 88 -1.35 1.01 -22.05
N HIS A 89 -2.17 0.66 -23.05
CA HIS A 89 -3.26 -0.28 -22.88
C HIS A 89 -2.80 -1.74 -22.71
N GLY A 90 -1.59 -2.09 -23.18
CA GLY A 90 -1.00 -3.41 -22.95
C GLY A 90 -0.66 -3.60 -21.47
N LEU A 91 0.04 -2.61 -20.88
CA LEU A 91 0.33 -2.61 -19.44
C LEU A 91 -0.95 -2.54 -18.60
N ALA A 92 -1.95 -1.77 -19.03
CA ALA A 92 -3.25 -1.73 -18.37
C ALA A 92 -3.95 -3.10 -18.37
N ALA A 93 -3.89 -3.84 -19.48
CA ALA A 93 -4.46 -5.19 -19.55
C ALA A 93 -3.78 -6.17 -18.59
N GLU A 94 -2.45 -6.09 -18.44
CA GLU A 94 -1.70 -6.89 -17.45
C GLU A 94 -2.14 -6.57 -16.01
N LEU A 95 -2.35 -5.28 -15.69
CA LEU A 95 -2.83 -4.83 -14.38
C LEU A 95 -4.25 -5.33 -14.08
N ALA A 96 -5.14 -5.32 -15.07
CA ALA A 96 -6.52 -5.78 -14.92
C ALA A 96 -6.63 -7.27 -14.55
N GLU A 97 -5.64 -8.07 -14.94
CA GLU A 97 -5.60 -9.50 -14.66
C GLU A 97 -4.93 -9.87 -13.33
N ALA A 98 -4.31 -8.92 -12.64
CA ALA A 98 -3.57 -9.18 -11.41
C ALA A 98 -4.49 -9.52 -10.24
N ASP A 99 -4.03 -10.40 -9.34
CA ASP A 99 -4.65 -10.73 -8.06
C ASP A 99 -4.07 -9.92 -6.91
N VAL A 100 -2.78 -9.55 -7.05
CA VAL A 100 -2.09 -8.61 -6.17
C VAL A 100 -1.44 -7.53 -7.03
N ILE A 101 -1.72 -6.28 -6.73
CA ILE A 101 -1.04 -5.13 -7.33
C ILE A 101 -0.23 -4.46 -6.22
N HIS A 102 1.10 -4.46 -6.36
CA HIS A 102 2.01 -3.91 -5.38
C HIS A 102 2.72 -2.68 -5.92
N LEU A 103 2.56 -1.54 -5.23
CA LEU A 103 3.21 -0.27 -5.52
C LEU A 103 4.39 -0.08 -4.54
N PRO A 104 5.63 -0.41 -4.92
CA PRO A 104 6.79 -0.23 -4.04
C PRO A 104 7.10 1.24 -3.77
N GLY A 105 8.04 1.46 -2.84
CA GLY A 105 8.49 2.78 -2.45
C GLY A 105 9.37 3.49 -3.48
N GLY A 106 9.70 4.73 -3.17
CA GLY A 106 10.50 5.64 -4.00
C GLY A 106 10.14 7.10 -3.73
N ASP A 107 10.01 7.91 -4.79
CA ASP A 107 9.59 9.30 -4.72
C ASP A 107 8.07 9.41 -4.48
N PRO A 108 7.63 10.10 -3.41
CA PRO A 108 6.22 10.11 -3.01
C PRO A 108 5.30 10.94 -3.92
N ASP A 109 5.85 11.82 -4.76
CA ASP A 109 5.08 12.63 -5.72
C ASP A 109 4.79 11.91 -7.04
N LEU A 110 5.52 10.84 -7.38
CA LEU A 110 5.41 10.23 -8.70
C LEU A 110 4.09 9.51 -8.94
N ILE A 111 3.64 8.69 -8.01
CA ILE A 111 2.36 7.96 -8.18
C ILE A 111 1.18 8.93 -8.28
N PRO A 112 1.00 9.91 -7.36
CA PRO A 112 -0.08 10.88 -7.45
C PRO A 112 -0.03 11.79 -8.69
N THR A 113 1.15 11.94 -9.30
CA THR A 113 1.31 12.75 -10.53
C THR A 113 1.05 11.93 -11.80
N ILE A 114 1.46 10.65 -11.82
CA ILE A 114 1.46 9.83 -13.04
C ILE A 114 0.14 9.05 -13.20
N MET A 115 -0.42 8.53 -12.10
CA MET A 115 -1.53 7.60 -12.16
C MET A 115 -2.91 8.24 -12.43
N PRO A 116 -3.29 9.41 -11.87
CA PRO A 116 -4.63 9.95 -12.05
C PRO A 116 -5.03 10.11 -13.52
N GLY A 117 -6.21 9.57 -13.88
CA GLY A 117 -6.75 9.65 -15.24
C GLY A 117 -6.07 8.77 -16.28
N SER A 118 -5.10 7.95 -15.90
CA SER A 118 -4.39 7.05 -16.82
C SER A 118 -5.13 5.73 -17.04
N ALA A 119 -4.82 5.02 -18.14
CA ALA A 119 -5.31 3.68 -18.42
C ALA A 119 -4.84 2.67 -17.35
N ALA A 120 -3.58 2.80 -16.89
CA ALA A 120 -3.03 1.97 -15.83
C ALA A 120 -3.83 2.12 -14.51
N TRP A 121 -4.15 3.35 -14.10
CA TRP A 121 -4.93 3.57 -12.88
C TRP A 121 -6.37 3.04 -13.01
N ALA A 122 -7.01 3.24 -14.16
CA ALA A 122 -8.34 2.70 -14.41
C ALA A 122 -8.35 1.16 -14.28
N ALA A 123 -7.34 0.48 -14.84
CA ALA A 123 -7.19 -0.97 -14.75
C ALA A 123 -6.91 -1.46 -13.31
N ILE A 124 -6.06 -0.74 -12.55
CA ILE A 124 -5.82 -1.02 -11.13
C ILE A 124 -7.12 -0.91 -10.33
N ALA A 125 -7.87 0.17 -10.53
CA ALA A 125 -9.13 0.40 -9.84
C ALA A 125 -10.18 -0.67 -10.17
N GLU A 126 -10.27 -1.08 -11.44
CA GLU A 126 -11.15 -2.17 -11.89
C GLU A 126 -10.76 -3.52 -11.28
N ALA A 127 -9.47 -3.87 -11.31
CA ALA A 127 -8.98 -5.11 -10.71
C ALA A 127 -9.28 -5.15 -9.20
N HIS A 128 -9.03 -4.05 -8.49
CA HIS A 128 -9.33 -3.92 -7.07
C HIS A 128 -10.83 -4.02 -6.77
N ALA A 129 -11.68 -3.35 -7.54
CA ALA A 129 -13.13 -3.48 -7.44
C ALA A 129 -13.60 -4.91 -7.72
N GLY A 130 -12.86 -5.65 -8.54
CA GLY A 130 -13.07 -7.07 -8.85
C GLY A 130 -12.44 -8.03 -7.84
N GLY A 131 -11.87 -7.55 -6.71
CA GLY A 131 -11.35 -8.37 -5.61
C GLY A 131 -9.83 -8.53 -5.56
N ALA A 132 -9.06 -7.85 -6.42
CA ALA A 132 -7.60 -7.86 -6.32
C ALA A 132 -7.12 -7.10 -5.08
N VAL A 133 -6.07 -7.62 -4.44
CA VAL A 133 -5.38 -6.93 -3.34
C VAL A 133 -4.62 -5.73 -3.91
N LEU A 134 -4.85 -4.54 -3.35
CA LEU A 134 -4.09 -3.34 -3.70
C LEU A 134 -3.15 -2.97 -2.55
N ALA A 135 -1.87 -3.14 -2.77
CA ALA A 135 -0.84 -2.93 -1.77
C ALA A 135 0.09 -1.77 -2.15
N GLY A 136 0.49 -0.97 -1.16
CA GLY A 136 1.51 0.07 -1.33
C GLY A 136 2.52 0.04 -0.20
N ALA A 137 3.81 0.26 -0.51
CA ALA A 137 4.88 0.36 0.46
C ALA A 137 5.52 1.75 0.43
N SER A 138 5.82 2.32 1.62
CA SER A 138 6.44 3.65 1.75
C SER A 138 5.71 4.70 0.88
N ALA A 139 6.36 5.25 -0.15
CA ALA A 139 5.75 6.19 -1.10
C ALA A 139 4.49 5.60 -1.79
N GLY A 140 4.46 4.29 -2.07
CA GLY A 140 3.28 3.60 -2.59
C GLY A 140 2.11 3.63 -1.60
N ALA A 141 2.37 3.39 -0.31
CA ALA A 141 1.35 3.48 0.73
C ALA A 141 0.85 4.92 0.93
N MET A 142 1.76 5.88 0.92
CA MET A 142 1.41 7.31 1.00
C MET A 142 0.48 7.71 -0.15
N ALA A 143 0.78 7.24 -1.36
CA ALA A 143 -0.01 7.57 -2.54
C ALA A 143 -1.45 7.03 -2.49
N LEU A 144 -1.68 5.88 -1.86
CA LEU A 144 -3.02 5.29 -1.72
C LEU A 144 -3.92 6.05 -0.73
N ALA A 145 -3.34 6.85 0.16
CA ALA A 145 -4.06 7.62 1.17
C ALA A 145 -4.67 8.92 0.62
N SER A 146 -5.28 9.71 1.50
CA SER A 146 -5.89 11.00 1.15
C SER A 146 -4.87 12.07 0.79
N TRP A 147 -3.72 12.02 1.41
CA TRP A 147 -2.67 13.03 1.26
C TRP A 147 -1.29 12.38 1.35
N THR A 148 -0.37 12.88 0.56
CA THR A 148 1.01 12.43 0.53
C THR A 148 1.97 13.59 0.81
N TRP A 149 3.02 13.30 1.55
CA TRP A 149 4.06 14.25 1.88
C TRP A 149 5.18 14.16 0.84
N THR A 150 5.51 15.28 0.23
CA THR A 150 6.56 15.36 -0.79
C THR A 150 7.63 16.38 -0.39
N SER A 151 8.76 16.38 -1.07
CA SER A 151 9.81 17.38 -0.86
C SER A 151 9.38 18.82 -1.18
N GLY A 152 8.33 18.99 -2.00
CA GLY A 152 7.74 20.27 -2.37
C GLY A 152 6.60 20.74 -1.47
N GLY A 153 6.33 20.03 -0.39
CA GLY A 153 5.16 20.22 0.49
C GLY A 153 4.29 18.99 0.49
N GLY A 154 2.98 19.14 0.58
CA GLY A 154 2.05 18.03 0.46
C GLY A 154 1.22 18.12 -0.81
N MET A 155 0.65 16.98 -1.22
CA MET A 155 -0.29 16.92 -2.33
C MET A 155 -1.35 15.85 -2.06
N GLY A 156 -2.49 15.91 -2.77
CA GLY A 156 -3.52 14.89 -2.71
C GLY A 156 -2.98 13.52 -3.15
N GLY A 157 -3.37 12.48 -2.43
CA GLY A 157 -3.15 11.09 -2.84
C GLY A 157 -4.26 10.58 -3.77
N LEU A 158 -4.28 9.28 -3.99
CA LEU A 158 -5.25 8.62 -4.89
C LEU A 158 -6.62 8.35 -4.22
N MET A 159 -6.77 8.67 -2.93
CA MET A 159 -8.02 8.56 -2.18
C MET A 159 -8.61 7.14 -2.11
N VAL A 160 -7.78 6.11 -2.22
CA VAL A 160 -8.21 4.71 -2.05
C VAL A 160 -8.63 4.47 -0.61
N VAL A 161 -7.80 4.93 0.33
CA VAL A 161 -8.15 5.04 1.75
C VAL A 161 -8.28 6.51 2.13
N ARG A 162 -9.28 6.84 2.94
CA ARG A 162 -9.68 8.22 3.18
C ARG A 162 -9.55 8.64 4.63
N GLY A 163 -9.43 9.95 4.85
CA GLY A 163 -9.42 10.57 6.16
C GLY A 163 -8.07 10.54 6.87
N PHE A 164 -7.06 9.99 6.26
CA PHE A 164 -5.71 9.97 6.83
C PHE A 164 -4.62 10.00 5.78
N ALA A 165 -3.41 10.29 6.23
CA ALA A 165 -2.18 10.08 5.48
C ALA A 165 -1.36 8.94 6.11
N VAL A 166 -0.56 8.27 5.29
CA VAL A 166 0.41 7.28 5.77
C VAL A 166 1.74 7.97 6.06
N VAL A 167 2.30 7.69 7.24
CA VAL A 167 3.64 8.11 7.67
C VAL A 167 4.53 6.88 7.71
N PRO A 168 5.29 6.59 6.64
CA PRO A 168 6.17 5.43 6.58
C PRO A 168 7.39 5.60 7.49
N HIS A 169 8.14 4.52 7.70
CA HIS A 169 9.37 4.48 8.52
C HIS A 169 9.16 4.99 9.96
N ALA A 170 7.95 4.84 10.49
CA ALA A 170 7.61 5.26 11.84
C ALA A 170 8.40 4.46 12.88
N LYS A 171 8.83 5.15 13.93
CA LYS A 171 9.54 4.55 15.06
C LYS A 171 8.90 5.03 16.36
N ARG A 172 8.75 4.12 17.33
CA ARG A 172 8.19 4.45 18.64
C ARG A 172 8.90 5.61 19.31
N GLU A 173 10.24 5.61 19.27
CA GLU A 173 11.08 6.59 19.95
C GLU A 173 10.94 8.01 19.36
N THR A 174 10.53 8.14 18.12
CA THR A 174 10.40 9.42 17.40
C THR A 174 8.98 9.73 17.01
N TRP A 175 8.00 8.87 17.32
CA TRP A 175 6.63 9.02 16.83
C TRP A 175 6.00 10.34 17.24
N GLU A 176 6.12 10.74 18.50
CA GLU A 176 5.55 12.01 18.99
C GLU A 176 6.06 13.22 18.19
N ALA A 177 7.38 13.29 17.97
CA ALA A 177 7.99 14.35 17.19
C ALA A 177 7.56 14.28 15.70
N THR A 178 7.43 13.08 15.15
CA THR A 178 6.97 12.86 13.78
C THR A 178 5.51 13.26 13.62
N ALA A 179 4.65 12.87 14.55
CA ALA A 179 3.25 13.25 14.58
C ALA A 179 3.06 14.77 14.72
N ALA A 180 3.83 15.43 15.58
CA ALA A 180 3.80 16.89 15.73
C ALA A 180 4.22 17.60 14.42
N ARG A 181 5.23 17.11 13.74
CA ARG A 181 5.62 17.63 12.41
C ARG A 181 4.54 17.38 11.36
N PHE A 182 3.90 16.22 11.37
CA PHE A 182 2.78 15.91 10.50
C PHE A 182 1.63 16.91 10.70
N VAL A 183 1.23 17.17 11.95
CA VAL A 183 0.19 18.16 12.29
C VAL A 183 0.52 19.56 11.74
N ALA A 184 1.78 19.95 11.75
CA ALA A 184 2.20 21.26 11.25
C ALA A 184 2.15 21.39 9.70
N TRP A 185 2.06 20.27 8.98
CA TRP A 185 2.17 20.25 7.51
C TRP A 185 0.95 19.68 6.80
N ALA A 186 0.16 18.84 7.48
CA ALA A 186 -1.00 18.18 6.90
C ALA A 186 -2.21 19.12 6.83
N PRO A 187 -3.13 18.89 5.91
CA PRO A 187 -4.43 19.54 5.94
C PRO A 187 -5.18 19.32 7.25
N ASP A 188 -6.00 20.30 7.64
CA ASP A 188 -6.82 20.24 8.86
C ASP A 188 -7.71 18.99 8.89
N GLY A 189 -7.82 18.38 10.07
CA GLY A 189 -8.70 17.23 10.29
C GLY A 189 -8.18 15.89 9.76
N LEU A 190 -7.00 15.84 9.14
CA LEU A 190 -6.45 14.61 8.58
C LEU A 190 -5.77 13.77 9.66
N GLY A 191 -6.18 12.51 9.82
CA GLY A 191 -5.50 11.55 10.67
C GLY A 191 -4.14 11.11 10.12
N ALA A 192 -3.34 10.43 10.95
CA ALA A 192 -2.06 9.87 10.55
C ALA A 192 -1.95 8.39 10.93
N LEU A 193 -1.61 7.56 9.96
CA LEU A 193 -1.27 6.15 10.16
C LEU A 193 0.24 5.97 10.03
N GLY A 194 0.94 5.87 11.16
CA GLY A 194 2.38 5.58 11.19
C GLY A 194 2.63 4.09 11.04
N LEU A 195 3.54 3.71 10.15
CA LEU A 195 3.91 2.31 9.92
C LEU A 195 5.42 2.14 10.02
N ALA A 196 5.87 1.21 10.87
CA ALA A 196 7.28 0.88 11.00
C ALA A 196 7.80 0.15 9.74
N GLU A 197 9.12 0.12 9.56
CA GLU A 197 9.73 -0.67 8.48
C GLU A 197 9.41 -2.17 8.62
N ARG A 198 9.25 -2.87 7.49
CA ARG A 198 8.90 -4.29 7.38
C ARG A 198 7.62 -4.65 8.11
N THR A 199 6.76 -3.65 8.30
CA THR A 199 5.48 -3.77 9.00
C THR A 199 4.42 -3.03 8.20
N GLY A 200 3.29 -3.66 8.06
CA GLY A 200 2.16 -3.09 7.37
C GLY A 200 0.85 -3.44 8.05
N VAL A 201 -0.20 -2.92 7.46
CA VAL A 201 -1.58 -3.22 7.84
C VAL A 201 -2.31 -3.74 6.61
N ILE A 202 -3.18 -4.71 6.81
CA ILE A 202 -4.07 -5.23 5.77
C ILE A 202 -5.52 -5.05 6.22
N GLU A 203 -6.34 -4.56 5.31
CA GLU A 203 -7.76 -4.34 5.55
C GLU A 203 -8.48 -5.67 5.87
N GLU A 204 -9.28 -5.65 6.90
CA GLU A 204 -10.15 -6.76 7.29
C GLU A 204 -11.61 -6.29 7.42
N PRO A 205 -12.57 -7.03 6.85
CA PRO A 205 -13.97 -6.67 6.99
C PRO A 205 -14.43 -6.69 8.46
N LEU A 206 -15.09 -5.64 8.91
CA LEU A 206 -15.71 -5.56 10.23
C LEU A 206 -17.22 -5.92 10.20
N GLY A 207 -17.78 -6.17 9.01
CA GLY A 207 -19.19 -6.46 8.79
C GLY A 207 -19.87 -5.39 7.94
N PRO A 208 -21.11 -5.66 7.45
CA PRO A 208 -21.79 -4.80 6.48
C PRO A 208 -22.21 -3.44 7.03
N ASP A 209 -22.40 -3.32 8.33
CA ASP A 209 -22.84 -2.07 8.99
C ASP A 209 -21.69 -1.34 9.70
N ALA A 210 -20.44 -1.72 9.43
CA ALA A 210 -19.28 -1.14 10.09
C ALA A 210 -19.10 0.33 9.70
N THR A 211 -18.93 1.18 10.71
CA THR A 211 -18.56 2.60 10.56
C THR A 211 -17.05 2.81 10.54
N HIS A 212 -16.28 1.73 10.72
CA HIS A 212 -14.83 1.72 10.75
C HIS A 212 -14.27 0.65 9.82
N VAL A 213 -13.06 0.87 9.33
CA VAL A 213 -12.24 -0.11 8.62
C VAL A 213 -11.31 -0.77 9.63
N GLY A 214 -11.30 -2.09 9.69
CA GLY A 214 -10.34 -2.85 10.50
C GLY A 214 -9.04 -3.04 9.74
N TRP A 215 -7.93 -2.86 10.44
CA TRP A 215 -6.58 -3.04 9.91
C TRP A 215 -5.82 -4.03 10.78
N ARG A 216 -5.55 -5.21 10.28
CA ARG A 216 -4.69 -6.18 10.98
C ARG A 216 -3.22 -5.81 10.74
N VAL A 217 -2.47 -5.65 11.83
CA VAL A 217 -1.02 -5.37 11.77
C VAL A 217 -0.24 -6.65 11.47
N VAL A 218 0.70 -6.57 10.53
CA VAL A 218 1.56 -7.69 10.10
C VAL A 218 3.01 -7.22 9.98
N GLY A 219 3.93 -7.92 10.59
CA GLY A 219 5.36 -7.62 10.53
C GLY A 219 5.98 -7.40 11.92
N PRO A 220 7.29 -7.18 12.01
CA PRO A 220 8.02 -7.18 13.28
C PRO A 220 7.88 -5.89 14.10
N GLY A 221 7.40 -4.80 13.49
CA GLY A 221 7.29 -3.49 14.13
C GLY A 221 5.90 -3.17 14.64
N GLU A 222 5.58 -1.88 14.65
CA GLU A 222 4.33 -1.34 15.18
C GLU A 222 3.64 -0.46 14.13
N ALA A 223 2.32 -0.36 14.26
CA ALA A 223 1.50 0.65 13.60
C ALA A 223 0.97 1.64 14.64
N PHE A 224 0.88 2.92 14.28
CA PHE A 224 0.46 4.02 15.13
C PHE A 224 -0.71 4.73 14.47
N TRP A 225 -1.82 4.88 15.17
CA TRP A 225 -2.98 5.60 14.67
C TRP A 225 -3.25 6.85 15.48
N MET A 226 -3.17 8.00 14.83
CA MET A 226 -3.58 9.32 15.37
C MET A 226 -4.81 9.78 14.57
N PRO A 227 -6.02 9.72 15.15
CA PRO A 227 -7.28 9.95 14.41
C PRO A 227 -7.50 11.39 13.95
N ALA A 228 -6.87 12.35 14.61
CA ALA A 228 -6.90 13.75 14.24
C ALA A 228 -5.63 14.45 14.76
N PRO A 229 -5.28 15.62 14.23
CA PRO A 229 -4.14 16.40 14.69
C PRO A 229 -4.15 16.63 16.21
N GLY A 230 -3.10 16.15 16.90
CA GLY A 230 -2.96 16.28 18.35
C GLY A 230 -3.83 15.34 19.19
N ALA A 231 -4.58 14.43 18.58
CA ALA A 231 -5.30 13.40 19.30
C ALA A 231 -4.35 12.33 19.88
N GLU A 232 -4.82 11.62 20.90
CA GLU A 232 -4.09 10.50 21.48
C GLU A 232 -3.81 9.43 20.41
N THR A 233 -2.57 8.94 20.40
CA THR A 233 -2.15 7.88 19.48
C THR A 233 -2.43 6.51 20.08
N VAL A 234 -3.12 5.68 19.31
CA VAL A 234 -3.23 4.24 19.57
C VAL A 234 -2.13 3.52 18.81
N SER A 235 -1.48 2.52 19.41
CA SER A 235 -0.52 1.67 18.70
C SER A 235 -0.92 0.21 18.78
N ALA A 236 -0.53 -0.54 17.74
CA ALA A 236 -0.76 -1.97 17.64
C ALA A 236 0.45 -2.69 17.03
N ARG A 237 0.61 -3.97 17.39
CA ARG A 237 1.68 -4.87 16.93
C ARG A 237 1.11 -6.00 16.10
N SER A 238 2.00 -6.81 15.55
CA SER A 238 1.64 -7.96 14.72
C SER A 238 0.58 -8.84 15.36
N GLY A 239 -0.47 -9.11 14.60
CA GLY A 239 -1.66 -9.86 15.01
C GLY A 239 -2.74 -9.02 15.69
N GLU A 240 -2.42 -7.81 16.15
CA GLU A 240 -3.41 -6.89 16.71
C GLU A 240 -4.11 -6.09 15.60
N ARG A 241 -5.21 -5.42 15.95
CA ARG A 241 -6.04 -4.64 15.03
C ARG A 241 -6.07 -3.17 15.41
N LEU A 242 -5.98 -2.31 14.41
CA LEU A 242 -6.37 -0.91 14.49
C LEU A 242 -7.71 -0.70 13.77
N GLU A 243 -8.42 0.37 14.12
CA GLU A 243 -9.65 0.76 13.45
C GLU A 243 -9.58 2.22 13.03
N THR A 244 -9.89 2.50 11.77
CA THR A 244 -10.02 3.86 11.25
C THR A 244 -11.45 4.13 10.83
N PRO A 245 -11.95 5.38 10.92
CA PRO A 245 -13.29 5.70 10.46
C PRO A 245 -13.48 5.41 8.97
N VAL A 246 -14.66 4.92 8.58
CA VAL A 246 -15.08 4.90 7.18
C VAL A 246 -15.49 6.33 6.81
N ILE A 247 -14.80 6.93 5.84
CA ILE A 247 -15.20 8.22 5.27
C ILE A 247 -15.90 7.93 3.95
N PRO A 248 -17.22 8.20 3.85
CA PRO A 248 -18.00 7.95 2.63
C PRO A 248 -17.45 8.70 1.41
N LEU A 249 -17.83 8.19 0.24
CA LEU A 249 -17.55 8.80 -1.07
C LEU A 249 -18.25 10.14 -1.23
#